data_db579547deaf72d4fe37cfe53d93a80e
#
_entry.id   db579547deaf72d4fe37cfe53d93a80e
#
_cell.length_a   1.000
_cell.length_b   1.000
_cell.length_c   1.000
_cell.angle_alpha   90.00
_cell.angle_beta   90.00
_cell.angle_gamma   90.00
#
_symmetry.space_group_name_H-M   'P 1'
#
loop_
_entity.id
_entity.type
_entity.pdbx_description
1 polymer ?
#
loop_
_entity_poly.entity_id
_entity_poly.type
_entity_poly.pdbx_seq_one_letter_code
_entity_poly.pdbx_strand_id
1 'polypeptide(L)'
;MIGIGIDTGGTCTDAVVFDITERCILASAKSQTTHDHLEQGIGNSLDKLPKELLHQASFLALSTTLATNACVENKGGRVFMIFIGVSEKVVRNTYRDYGFESLDDILFVEGNAKEHTEPGWDLFEMEIAERLSAYDSVAIAQMNAEENGGAYEQKAAELVRRH
;
A
#
# COMPACT_ATOMS: atom_id res chain seq x y z
N MET A 1 -9.42 6.18 29.82
CA MET A 1 -9.93 5.69 28.50
C MET A 1 -9.06 4.55 28.05
N ILE A 2 -9.66 3.39 27.80
CA ILE A 2 -8.91 2.15 27.48
C ILE A 2 -8.95 1.92 25.96
N GLY A 3 -7.80 1.58 25.39
CA GLY A 3 -7.63 1.21 24.01
C GLY A 3 -6.88 -0.11 23.85
N ILE A 4 -7.05 -0.73 22.69
CA ILE A 4 -6.31 -1.92 22.27
C ILE A 4 -5.36 -1.51 21.16
N GLY A 5 -4.08 -1.84 21.29
CA GLY A 5 -3.08 -1.74 20.22
C GLY A 5 -2.68 -3.12 19.75
N ILE A 6 -2.62 -3.32 18.44
CA ILE A 6 -2.16 -4.56 17.81
C ILE A 6 -1.08 -4.21 16.80
N ASP A 7 0.05 -4.91 16.87
CA ASP A 7 1.09 -4.85 15.86
C ASP A 7 1.33 -6.24 15.27
N THR A 8 1.04 -6.40 13.98
CA THR A 8 1.23 -7.65 13.25
C THR A 8 2.51 -7.56 12.43
N GLY A 9 3.57 -8.16 12.96
CA GLY A 9 4.85 -8.30 12.26
C GLY A 9 4.96 -9.61 11.47
N GLY A 10 6.08 -9.79 10.77
CA GLY A 10 6.33 -10.99 9.96
C GLY A 10 6.49 -12.28 10.78
N THR A 11 6.82 -12.21 12.07
CA THR A 11 7.04 -13.40 12.92
C THR A 11 6.03 -13.49 14.05
N CYS A 12 5.72 -12.38 14.69
CA CYS A 12 4.83 -12.32 15.83
C CYS A 12 3.80 -11.20 15.68
N THR A 13 2.66 -11.43 16.31
CA THR A 13 1.60 -10.44 16.53
C THR A 13 1.59 -10.09 18.01
N ASP A 14 1.83 -8.84 18.31
CA ASP A 14 1.80 -8.28 19.65
C ASP A 14 0.46 -7.54 19.87
N ALA A 15 -0.15 -7.73 21.05
CA ALA A 15 -1.37 -7.03 21.44
C ALA A 15 -1.20 -6.43 22.84
N VAL A 16 -1.69 -5.22 23.02
CA VAL A 16 -1.65 -4.52 24.32
C VAL A 16 -3.01 -3.90 24.64
N VAL A 17 -3.37 -3.90 25.93
CA VAL A 17 -4.43 -3.04 26.45
C VAL A 17 -3.77 -1.87 27.17
N PHE A 18 -4.15 -0.66 26.79
CA PHE A 18 -3.50 0.56 27.21
C PHE A 18 -4.51 1.55 27.80
N ASP A 19 -4.21 2.12 28.97
CA ASP A 19 -4.94 3.26 29.50
C ASP A 19 -4.30 4.56 29.05
N ILE A 20 -5.03 5.30 28.19
CA ILE A 20 -4.56 6.57 27.62
C ILE A 20 -4.46 7.65 28.70
N THR A 21 -5.39 7.65 29.66
CA THR A 21 -5.45 8.67 30.73
C THR A 21 -4.27 8.50 31.67
N GLU A 22 -4.03 7.28 32.13
CA GLU A 22 -2.93 6.95 33.06
C GLU A 22 -1.62 6.69 32.33
N ARG A 23 -1.63 6.63 30.98
CA ARG A 23 -0.48 6.38 30.12
C ARG A 23 0.31 5.11 30.48
N CYS A 24 -0.41 4.05 30.79
CA CYS A 24 0.19 2.78 31.19
C CYS A 24 -0.40 1.57 30.43
N ILE A 25 0.43 0.55 30.27
CA ILE A 25 0.01 -0.76 29.72
C ILE A 25 -0.65 -1.52 30.88
N LEU A 26 -1.89 -1.94 30.66
CA LEU A 26 -2.66 -2.74 31.61
C LEU A 26 -2.44 -4.25 31.43
N ALA A 27 -2.27 -4.68 30.17
CA ALA A 27 -1.97 -6.06 29.81
C ALA A 27 -1.28 -6.09 28.43
N SER A 28 -0.49 -7.14 28.23
CA SER A 28 0.12 -7.40 26.91
C SER A 28 0.14 -8.90 26.62
N ALA A 29 0.09 -9.24 25.35
CA ALA A 29 0.16 -10.61 24.88
C ALA A 29 0.90 -10.68 23.54
N LYS A 30 1.46 -11.84 23.25
CA LYS A 30 2.15 -12.13 21.98
C LYS A 30 1.71 -13.49 21.46
N SER A 31 1.50 -13.59 20.15
CA SER A 31 1.27 -14.84 19.42
C SER A 31 2.17 -14.92 18.20
N GLN A 32 2.30 -16.10 17.61
CA GLN A 32 2.92 -16.23 16.30
C GLN A 32 2.00 -15.65 15.23
N THR A 33 2.59 -14.98 14.24
CA THR A 33 1.85 -14.52 13.07
C THR A 33 1.53 -15.71 12.17
N THR A 34 0.27 -15.84 11.79
CA THR A 34 -0.20 -16.85 10.83
C THR A 34 -0.30 -16.18 9.46
N HIS A 35 0.65 -16.44 8.56
CA HIS A 35 0.79 -15.72 7.28
C HIS A 35 -0.39 -15.91 6.34
N ASP A 36 -0.98 -17.11 6.31
CA ASP A 36 -2.14 -17.40 5.44
C ASP A 36 -3.47 -16.92 6.03
N HIS A 37 -3.51 -16.65 7.35
CA HIS A 37 -4.69 -16.28 8.11
C HIS A 37 -4.32 -15.31 9.23
N LEU A 38 -4.04 -14.05 8.88
CA LEU A 38 -3.59 -13.02 9.84
C LEU A 38 -4.58 -12.79 10.98
N GLU A 39 -5.87 -12.95 10.71
CA GLU A 39 -6.95 -12.85 11.68
C GLU A 39 -6.81 -13.87 12.82
N GLN A 40 -6.25 -15.07 12.55
CA GLN A 40 -6.02 -16.07 13.58
C GLN A 40 -4.89 -15.64 14.53
N GLY A 41 -3.78 -15.11 13.99
CA GLY A 41 -2.68 -14.59 14.81
C GLY A 41 -3.14 -13.44 15.71
N ILE A 42 -3.96 -12.54 15.17
CA ILE A 42 -4.59 -11.45 15.93
C ILE A 42 -5.52 -12.02 17.00
N GLY A 43 -6.43 -12.92 16.64
CA GLY A 43 -7.33 -13.58 17.57
C GLY A 43 -6.59 -14.27 18.71
N ASN A 44 -5.56 -15.05 18.38
CA ASN A 44 -4.73 -15.76 19.37
C ASN A 44 -3.99 -14.80 20.33
N SER A 45 -3.62 -13.61 19.91
CA SER A 45 -3.03 -12.60 20.79
C SER A 45 -4.08 -11.97 21.71
N LEU A 46 -5.27 -11.66 21.18
CA LEU A 46 -6.38 -11.09 21.94
C LEU A 46 -6.94 -12.08 22.98
N ASP A 47 -7.02 -13.38 22.63
CA ASP A 47 -7.53 -14.41 23.54
C ASP A 47 -6.66 -14.62 24.81
N LYS A 48 -5.41 -14.19 24.76
CA LYS A 48 -4.49 -14.20 25.91
C LYS A 48 -4.62 -13.00 26.82
N LEU A 49 -5.37 -11.96 26.41
CA LEU A 49 -5.63 -10.77 27.21
C LEU A 49 -6.87 -10.94 28.10
N PRO A 50 -6.92 -10.27 29.26
CA PRO A 50 -8.10 -10.30 30.13
C PRO A 50 -9.35 -9.79 29.41
N LYS A 51 -10.39 -10.61 29.33
CA LYS A 51 -11.62 -10.28 28.60
C LYS A 51 -12.34 -9.04 29.16
N GLU A 52 -12.24 -8.86 30.47
CA GLU A 52 -12.81 -7.69 31.15
C GLU A 52 -12.21 -6.38 30.66
N LEU A 53 -10.90 -6.36 30.36
CA LEU A 53 -10.21 -5.19 29.81
C LEU A 53 -10.55 -4.98 28.34
N LEU A 54 -10.67 -6.07 27.56
CA LEU A 54 -11.06 -5.97 26.15
C LEU A 54 -12.47 -5.35 26.00
N HIS A 55 -13.43 -5.74 26.87
CA HIS A 55 -14.78 -5.19 26.84
C HIS A 55 -14.85 -3.70 27.26
N GLN A 56 -13.85 -3.20 27.97
CA GLN A 56 -13.77 -1.79 28.38
C GLN A 56 -13.11 -0.90 27.33
N ALA A 57 -12.50 -1.50 26.29
CA ALA A 57 -11.83 -0.75 25.25
C ALA A 57 -12.83 0.03 24.40
N SER A 58 -12.55 1.31 24.19
CA SER A 58 -13.37 2.23 23.40
C SER A 58 -12.83 2.45 21.99
N PHE A 59 -11.60 1.99 21.68
CA PHE A 59 -11.02 2.02 20.35
C PHE A 59 -9.97 0.93 20.17
N LEU A 60 -9.64 0.63 18.90
CA LEU A 60 -8.62 -0.29 18.49
C LEU A 60 -7.71 0.38 17.47
N ALA A 61 -6.39 0.27 17.66
CA ALA A 61 -5.37 0.65 16.70
C ALA A 61 -4.66 -0.60 16.18
N LEU A 62 -4.65 -0.77 14.86
CA LEU A 62 -3.96 -1.88 14.21
C LEU A 62 -2.81 -1.33 13.38
N SER A 63 -1.61 -1.88 13.60
CA SER A 63 -0.40 -1.65 12.82
C SER A 63 0.05 -2.96 12.17
N THR A 64 0.71 -2.85 11.03
CA THR A 64 1.36 -4.00 10.38
C THR A 64 2.62 -3.57 9.66
N THR A 65 3.68 -4.39 9.77
CA THR A 65 4.93 -4.23 9.03
C THR A 65 5.03 -5.19 7.84
N LEU A 66 3.96 -5.92 7.52
CA LEU A 66 3.97 -6.96 6.48
C LEU A 66 4.33 -6.40 5.11
N ALA A 67 3.76 -5.25 4.73
CA ALA A 67 4.10 -4.59 3.46
C ALA A 67 5.57 -4.17 3.42
N THR A 68 6.09 -3.58 4.50
CA THR A 68 7.51 -3.20 4.60
C THR A 68 8.41 -4.43 4.50
N ASN A 69 8.06 -5.52 5.19
CA ASN A 69 8.81 -6.76 5.15
C ASN A 69 8.79 -7.38 3.74
N ALA A 70 7.64 -7.39 3.08
CA ALA A 70 7.52 -7.87 1.69
C ALA A 70 8.43 -7.08 0.75
N CYS A 71 8.48 -5.75 0.88
CA CYS A 71 9.39 -4.91 0.10
C CYS A 71 10.86 -5.22 0.38
N VAL A 72 11.25 -5.35 1.66
CA VAL A 72 12.64 -5.64 2.05
C VAL A 72 13.09 -7.03 1.59
N GLU A 73 12.19 -8.01 1.64
CA GLU A 73 12.43 -9.41 1.25
C GLU A 73 12.25 -9.65 -0.26
N ASN A 74 11.89 -8.62 -1.03
CA ASN A 74 11.58 -8.69 -2.45
C ASN A 74 10.52 -9.76 -2.78
N LYS A 75 9.49 -9.86 -1.95
CA LYS A 75 8.36 -10.81 -2.08
C LYS A 75 7.14 -10.21 -2.76
N GLY A 76 7.27 -9.01 -3.32
CA GLY A 76 6.21 -8.35 -4.08
C GLY A 76 6.00 -9.03 -5.43
N GLY A 77 4.79 -8.90 -5.99
CA GLY A 77 4.53 -9.20 -7.39
C GLY A 77 5.16 -8.15 -8.32
N ARG A 78 5.19 -8.45 -9.62
CA ARG A 78 5.62 -7.46 -10.62
C ARG A 78 4.60 -6.33 -10.71
N VAL A 79 5.08 -5.11 -10.55
CA VAL A 79 4.26 -3.90 -10.62
C VAL A 79 4.51 -3.18 -11.94
N PHE A 80 3.44 -2.90 -12.68
CA PHE A 80 3.48 -1.98 -13.82
C PHE A 80 3.24 -0.56 -13.32
N MET A 81 4.24 0.31 -13.48
CA MET A 81 4.13 1.71 -13.05
C MET A 81 3.72 2.59 -14.22
N ILE A 82 2.72 3.41 -14.03
CA ILE A 82 2.27 4.41 -15.00
C ILE A 82 2.53 5.80 -14.42
N PHE A 83 3.43 6.54 -15.06
CA PHE A 83 3.69 7.94 -14.74
C PHE A 83 3.05 8.86 -15.77
N ILE A 84 2.18 9.75 -15.32
CA ILE A 84 1.53 10.77 -16.16
C ILE A 84 2.19 12.13 -15.89
N GLY A 85 2.77 12.72 -16.92
CA GLY A 85 3.47 14.00 -16.84
C GLY A 85 4.87 13.96 -16.26
N VAL A 86 5.39 12.78 -15.94
CA VAL A 86 6.77 12.59 -15.47
C VAL A 86 7.65 12.19 -16.65
N SER A 87 8.74 12.92 -16.86
CA SER A 87 9.69 12.58 -17.92
C SER A 87 10.55 11.37 -17.56
N GLU A 88 10.72 10.44 -18.50
CA GLU A 88 11.63 9.31 -18.35
C GLU A 88 13.03 9.73 -17.90
N LYS A 89 13.53 10.88 -18.38
CA LYS A 89 14.87 11.40 -18.03
C LYS A 89 15.04 11.60 -16.51
N VAL A 90 13.98 11.90 -15.80
CA VAL A 90 14.01 12.11 -14.34
C VAL A 90 14.19 10.78 -13.60
N VAL A 91 13.57 9.72 -14.11
CA VAL A 91 13.52 8.40 -13.45
C VAL A 91 14.64 7.47 -13.89
N ARG A 92 15.19 7.68 -15.10
CA ARG A 92 16.16 6.78 -15.74
C ARG A 92 17.37 6.39 -14.87
N ASN A 93 17.83 7.29 -14.01
CA ASN A 93 19.01 7.02 -13.17
C ASN A 93 18.66 6.49 -11.78
N THR A 94 17.37 6.50 -11.40
CA THR A 94 16.92 6.19 -10.05
C THR A 94 15.86 5.09 -9.97
N TYR A 95 15.38 4.55 -11.11
CA TYR A 95 14.29 3.56 -11.11
C TYR A 95 14.60 2.32 -10.25
N ARG A 96 15.87 1.90 -10.20
CA ARG A 96 16.31 0.77 -9.37
C ARG A 96 16.23 1.04 -7.89
N ASP A 97 16.42 2.30 -7.48
CA ASP A 97 16.31 2.71 -6.08
C ASP A 97 14.85 2.60 -5.58
N TYR A 98 13.90 2.60 -6.52
CA TYR A 98 12.47 2.39 -6.26
C TYR A 98 12.02 0.93 -6.45
N GLY A 99 12.96 0.00 -6.69
CA GLY A 99 12.67 -1.43 -6.79
C GLY A 99 12.24 -1.92 -8.17
N PHE A 100 12.33 -1.11 -9.22
CA PHE A 100 12.07 -1.56 -10.59
C PHE A 100 13.29 -2.27 -11.18
N GLU A 101 13.08 -3.39 -11.83
CA GLU A 101 14.14 -4.15 -12.49
C GLU A 101 14.53 -3.54 -13.85
N SER A 102 13.55 -3.01 -14.58
CA SER A 102 13.70 -2.40 -15.89
C SER A 102 12.89 -1.12 -16.03
N LEU A 103 13.29 -0.23 -16.93
CA LEU A 103 12.44 0.87 -17.39
C LEU A 103 11.24 0.37 -18.19
N ASP A 104 11.29 -0.87 -18.71
CA ASP A 104 10.14 -1.50 -19.36
C ASP A 104 8.99 -1.80 -18.39
N ASP A 105 9.25 -1.81 -17.08
CA ASP A 105 8.20 -1.92 -16.05
C ASP A 105 7.45 -0.60 -15.82
N ILE A 106 7.85 0.45 -16.56
CA ILE A 106 7.31 1.81 -16.41
C ILE A 106 6.75 2.29 -17.76
N LEU A 107 5.54 2.84 -17.75
CA LEU A 107 4.95 3.58 -18.86
C LEU A 107 4.97 5.07 -18.54
N PHE A 108 5.62 5.85 -19.40
CA PHE A 108 5.64 7.29 -19.33
C PHE A 108 4.57 7.86 -20.26
N VAL A 109 3.58 8.51 -19.71
CA VAL A 109 2.45 9.11 -20.43
C VAL A 109 2.62 10.63 -20.44
N GLU A 110 2.62 11.22 -21.61
CA GLU A 110 2.62 12.69 -21.72
C GLU A 110 1.30 13.26 -21.20
N GLY A 111 1.38 14.40 -20.54
CA GLY A 111 0.23 15.10 -19.98
C GLY A 111 0.68 16.05 -18.87
N ASN A 112 0.00 17.16 -18.69
CA ASN A 112 0.35 18.13 -17.65
C ASN A 112 -0.92 18.83 -17.15
N ALA A 113 -1.33 18.51 -15.93
CA ALA A 113 -2.52 19.09 -15.32
C ALA A 113 -2.42 20.61 -15.16
N LYS A 114 -1.23 21.12 -14.82
CA LYS A 114 -0.98 22.57 -14.65
C LYS A 114 -1.07 23.34 -15.97
N GLU A 115 -0.67 22.71 -17.07
CA GLU A 115 -0.73 23.30 -18.42
C GLU A 115 -2.02 22.93 -19.17
N HIS A 116 -2.93 22.19 -18.52
CA HIS A 116 -4.16 21.67 -19.11
C HIS A 116 -3.93 20.80 -20.37
N THR A 117 -2.78 20.11 -20.44
CA THR A 117 -2.48 19.19 -21.53
C THR A 117 -2.94 17.78 -21.15
N GLU A 118 -3.96 17.28 -21.85
CA GLU A 118 -4.49 15.94 -21.62
C GLU A 118 -3.56 14.86 -22.19
N PRO A 119 -3.48 13.68 -21.51
CA PRO A 119 -2.85 12.49 -22.06
C PRO A 119 -3.50 12.02 -23.37
N GLY A 120 -2.70 11.40 -24.24
CA GLY A 120 -3.18 10.71 -25.43
C GLY A 120 -3.83 9.37 -25.06
N TRP A 121 -5.11 9.39 -24.71
CA TRP A 121 -5.80 8.22 -24.14
C TRP A 121 -5.88 7.02 -25.08
N ASP A 122 -6.02 7.23 -26.37
CA ASP A 122 -6.06 6.14 -27.36
C ASP A 122 -4.72 5.38 -27.42
N LEU A 123 -3.60 6.13 -27.41
CA LEU A 123 -2.25 5.54 -27.36
C LEU A 123 -2.02 4.84 -26.03
N PHE A 124 -2.48 5.42 -24.92
CA PHE A 124 -2.42 4.82 -23.62
C PHE A 124 -3.14 3.47 -23.56
N GLU A 125 -4.37 3.37 -24.09
CA GLU A 125 -5.11 2.10 -24.13
C GLU A 125 -4.39 1.04 -24.96
N MET A 126 -3.78 1.39 -26.08
CA MET A 126 -2.99 0.46 -26.88
C MET A 126 -1.78 -0.08 -26.10
N GLU A 127 -1.03 0.79 -25.44
CA GLU A 127 0.16 0.42 -24.65
C GLU A 127 -0.19 -0.50 -23.47
N ILE A 128 -1.26 -0.19 -22.73
CA ILE A 128 -1.66 -1.02 -21.59
C ILE A 128 -2.20 -2.38 -22.04
N ALA A 129 -2.95 -2.45 -23.14
CA ALA A 129 -3.50 -3.70 -23.67
C ALA A 129 -2.41 -4.73 -24.01
N GLU A 130 -1.26 -4.27 -24.50
CA GLU A 130 -0.13 -5.14 -24.83
C GLU A 130 0.66 -5.60 -23.61
N ARG A 131 0.73 -4.80 -22.56
CA ARG A 131 1.71 -4.96 -21.47
C ARG A 131 1.12 -5.50 -20.16
N LEU A 132 -0.13 -5.19 -19.82
CA LEU A 132 -0.70 -5.47 -18.50
C LEU A 132 -0.65 -6.95 -18.09
N SER A 133 -0.83 -7.87 -19.02
CA SER A 133 -0.87 -9.30 -18.73
C SER A 133 0.43 -9.89 -18.13
N ALA A 134 1.53 -9.14 -18.20
CA ALA A 134 2.82 -9.54 -17.65
C ALA A 134 3.04 -9.12 -16.18
N TYR A 135 2.06 -8.43 -15.57
CA TYR A 135 2.19 -7.83 -14.25
C TYR A 135 1.08 -8.26 -13.30
N ASP A 136 1.40 -8.33 -12.02
CA ASP A 136 0.46 -8.71 -10.95
C ASP A 136 -0.38 -7.53 -10.45
N SER A 137 0.14 -6.32 -10.63
CA SER A 137 -0.51 -5.10 -10.15
C SER A 137 -0.08 -3.87 -10.95
N VAL A 138 -0.88 -2.81 -10.87
CA VAL A 138 -0.62 -1.52 -11.52
C VAL A 138 -0.58 -0.42 -10.48
N ALA A 139 0.45 0.42 -10.54
CA ALA A 139 0.53 1.66 -9.80
C ALA A 139 0.44 2.84 -10.77
N ILE A 140 -0.30 3.88 -10.43
CA ILE A 140 -0.49 5.07 -11.26
C ILE A 140 -0.14 6.29 -10.43
N ALA A 141 0.65 7.20 -11.00
CA ALA A 141 0.97 8.48 -10.38
C ALA A 141 0.96 9.60 -11.44
N GLN A 142 0.35 10.72 -11.09
CA GLN A 142 0.25 11.91 -11.92
C GLN A 142 1.05 13.06 -11.33
N MET A 143 1.83 13.74 -12.15
CA MET A 143 2.47 15.00 -11.75
C MET A 143 1.42 16.12 -11.64
N ASN A 144 1.54 16.96 -10.61
CA ASN A 144 0.62 18.07 -10.31
C ASN A 144 -0.86 17.60 -10.19
N ALA A 145 -1.09 16.48 -9.52
CA ALA A 145 -2.43 15.92 -9.33
C ALA A 145 -3.39 16.89 -8.60
N GLU A 146 -2.86 17.77 -7.76
CA GLU A 146 -3.59 18.81 -7.04
C GLU A 146 -4.30 19.82 -7.96
N GLU A 147 -3.76 20.04 -9.15
CA GLU A 147 -4.30 21.04 -10.10
C GLU A 147 -5.63 20.59 -10.74
N ASN A 148 -5.87 19.27 -10.83
CA ASN A 148 -7.11 18.72 -11.40
C ASN A 148 -7.76 17.64 -10.52
N GLY A 149 -7.37 17.55 -9.24
CA GLY A 149 -7.90 16.54 -8.31
C GLY A 149 -7.59 15.10 -8.71
N GLY A 150 -6.48 14.85 -9.41
CA GLY A 150 -6.06 13.52 -9.84
C GLY A 150 -6.91 12.94 -10.98
N ALA A 151 -7.55 13.79 -11.79
CA ALA A 151 -8.47 13.33 -12.83
C ALA A 151 -7.82 12.39 -13.85
N TYR A 152 -6.54 12.59 -14.19
CA TYR A 152 -5.85 11.72 -15.12
C TYR A 152 -5.52 10.35 -14.51
N GLU A 153 -5.16 10.30 -13.22
CA GLU A 153 -4.99 9.02 -12.50
C GLU A 153 -6.29 8.23 -12.46
N GLN A 154 -7.40 8.90 -12.16
CA GLN A 154 -8.72 8.27 -12.12
C GLN A 154 -9.11 7.69 -13.48
N LYS A 155 -8.94 8.48 -14.55
CA LYS A 155 -9.24 8.02 -15.91
C LYS A 155 -8.32 6.88 -16.36
N ALA A 156 -7.02 6.95 -16.07
CA ALA A 156 -6.09 5.86 -16.34
C ALA A 156 -6.49 4.58 -15.58
N ALA A 157 -6.87 4.69 -14.31
CA ALA A 157 -7.32 3.56 -13.51
C ALA A 157 -8.63 2.94 -14.05
N GLU A 158 -9.55 3.75 -14.58
CA GLU A 158 -10.76 3.25 -15.25
C GLU A 158 -10.42 2.45 -16.51
N LEU A 159 -9.47 2.94 -17.32
CA LEU A 159 -9.04 2.27 -18.54
C LEU A 159 -8.32 0.95 -18.20
N VAL A 160 -7.40 0.96 -17.23
CA VAL A 160 -6.68 -0.24 -16.77
C VAL A 160 -7.65 -1.34 -16.28
N ARG A 161 -8.74 -0.98 -15.58
CA ARG A 161 -9.73 -1.96 -15.08
C ARG A 161 -10.56 -2.63 -16.17
N ARG A 162 -10.53 -2.16 -17.40
CA ARG A 162 -11.25 -2.75 -18.54
C ARG A 162 -10.45 -3.87 -19.21
N HIS A 163 -9.16 -3.92 -18.97
CA HIS A 163 -8.21 -4.91 -19.50
C HIS A 163 -7.82 -5.94 -18.42
#